data_12b5be0829031f01b9b2bd065b97cdc0
#
_entry.id   12b5be0829031f01b9b2bd065b97cdc0
#
_cell.length_a   1.000
_cell.length_b   1.000
_cell.length_c   1.000
_cell.angle_alpha   90.00
_cell.angle_beta   90.00
_cell.angle_gamma   90.00
#
_symmetry.space_group_name_H-M   'P 1'
#
loop_
_entity.id
_entity.type
_entity.pdbx_description
1 polymer ?
#
loop_
_entity_poly.entity_id
_entity_poly.type
_entity_poly.pdbx_seq_one_letter_code
_entity_poly.pdbx_strand_id
1 'polypeptide(L)'
;EWVSLNFHEPRGKFALLLLIVLVLNTLLKPRRLWSVTDLALVTFGVYSGLTYVRFLCLMGILLAPVLAKMLDFVPHYRPDLDTPFINVVAALLIIAGIVLYWPKQSSIANTVRDQYPTGALSYLKTHPLNGPMLNYYLWGGYLNWREPSAKVFIDGRADIFDYSGVFRDYLDVIGIHRPDEILEKYKIRYVLFPHNEPLSYVLERNAGWRTVYSDGNSVLFERAGGEVAK
;
A
#
# COMPACT_ATOMS: atom_id res chain seq x y z
N GLU A 1 -4.75 2.90 -1.13
CA GLU A 1 -5.49 2.15 -0.10
C GLU A 1 -6.83 2.80 0.28
N TRP A 2 -6.96 4.14 0.18
CA TRP A 2 -8.19 4.89 0.41
C TRP A 2 -9.05 5.07 -0.85
N VAL A 3 -8.82 4.24 -1.85
CA VAL A 3 -9.55 4.24 -3.12
C VAL A 3 -10.66 3.18 -3.04
N SER A 4 -11.78 3.45 -3.72
CA SER A 4 -12.88 2.50 -3.88
C SER A 4 -12.44 1.24 -4.62
N LEU A 5 -13.15 0.13 -4.39
CA LEU A 5 -12.82 -1.16 -4.95
C LEU A 5 -12.97 -1.16 -6.49
N ASN A 6 -11.91 -1.57 -7.18
CA ASN A 6 -11.94 -1.77 -8.64
C ASN A 6 -12.38 -3.21 -8.97
N PHE A 7 -13.58 -3.35 -9.55
CA PHE A 7 -14.15 -4.66 -9.89
C PHE A 7 -13.47 -5.37 -11.08
N HIS A 8 -12.56 -4.71 -11.79
CA HIS A 8 -11.77 -5.33 -12.86
C HIS A 8 -10.55 -6.09 -12.32
N GLU A 9 -10.14 -5.78 -11.12
CA GLU A 9 -9.03 -6.46 -10.44
C GLU A 9 -9.48 -7.76 -9.75
N PRO A 10 -8.57 -8.74 -9.50
CA PRO A 10 -8.90 -9.99 -8.82
C PRO A 10 -9.60 -9.80 -7.47
N ARG A 11 -9.18 -8.79 -6.69
CA ARG A 11 -9.76 -8.45 -5.38
C ARG A 11 -11.21 -8.01 -5.52
N GLY A 12 -11.51 -7.17 -6.50
CA GLY A 12 -12.87 -6.72 -6.79
C GLY A 12 -13.77 -7.82 -7.32
N LYS A 13 -13.24 -8.71 -8.18
CA LYS A 13 -13.96 -9.89 -8.67
C LYS A 13 -14.33 -10.85 -7.52
N PHE A 14 -13.43 -11.02 -6.54
CA PHE A 14 -13.71 -11.82 -5.34
C PHE A 14 -14.84 -11.20 -4.50
N ALA A 15 -14.79 -9.89 -4.25
CA ALA A 15 -15.86 -9.19 -3.53
C ALA A 15 -17.20 -9.29 -4.27
N LEU A 16 -17.19 -9.14 -5.60
CA LEU A 16 -18.38 -9.29 -6.42
C LEU A 16 -18.96 -10.70 -6.30
N LEU A 17 -18.12 -11.75 -6.34
CA LEU A 17 -18.55 -13.14 -6.13
C LEU A 17 -19.24 -13.31 -4.77
N LEU A 18 -18.66 -12.79 -3.69
CA LEU A 18 -19.29 -12.84 -2.35
C LEU A 18 -20.66 -12.15 -2.35
N LEU A 19 -20.78 -10.99 -2.98
CA LEU A 19 -22.06 -10.28 -3.09
C LEU A 19 -23.08 -11.05 -3.91
N ILE A 20 -22.68 -11.66 -5.02
CA ILE A 20 -23.54 -12.50 -5.84
C ILE A 20 -24.06 -13.71 -5.03
N VAL A 21 -23.17 -14.39 -4.30
CA VAL A 21 -23.55 -15.51 -3.43
C VAL A 21 -24.56 -15.06 -2.36
N LEU A 22 -24.33 -13.90 -1.73
CA LEU A 22 -25.23 -13.32 -0.74
C LEU A 22 -26.62 -13.05 -1.33
N VAL A 23 -26.67 -12.37 -2.47
CA VAL A 23 -27.93 -12.04 -3.16
C VAL A 23 -28.66 -13.29 -3.63
N LEU A 24 -27.99 -14.21 -4.31
CA LEU A 24 -28.59 -15.46 -4.80
C LEU A 24 -29.17 -16.27 -3.65
N ASN A 25 -28.43 -16.42 -2.55
CA ASN A 25 -28.93 -17.17 -1.40
C ASN A 25 -30.17 -16.51 -0.78
N THR A 26 -30.20 -15.17 -0.71
CA THR A 26 -31.36 -14.42 -0.22
C THR A 26 -32.59 -14.62 -1.14
N LEU A 27 -32.39 -14.60 -2.45
CA LEU A 27 -33.47 -14.81 -3.43
C LEU A 27 -34.00 -16.25 -3.44
N LEU A 28 -33.09 -17.23 -3.32
CA LEU A 28 -33.46 -18.66 -3.33
C LEU A 28 -34.15 -19.10 -2.03
N LYS A 29 -33.91 -18.39 -0.92
CA LYS A 29 -34.50 -18.68 0.40
C LYS A 29 -35.30 -17.49 0.97
N PRO A 30 -36.40 -17.07 0.31
CA PRO A 30 -37.11 -15.83 0.66
C PRO A 30 -37.80 -15.88 2.06
N ARG A 31 -37.98 -17.08 2.62
CA ARG A 31 -38.58 -17.24 3.95
C ARG A 31 -37.60 -17.06 5.11
N ARG A 32 -36.34 -16.82 4.81
CA ARG A 32 -35.33 -16.59 5.85
C ARG A 32 -35.49 -15.18 6.41
N LEU A 33 -35.76 -15.11 7.71
CA LEU A 33 -35.78 -13.83 8.43
C LEU A 33 -34.35 -13.42 8.76
N TRP A 34 -33.96 -12.25 8.29
CA TRP A 34 -32.70 -11.61 8.65
C TRP A 34 -32.82 -11.07 10.08
N SER A 35 -31.85 -11.38 10.93
CA SER A 35 -31.75 -10.71 12.22
C SER A 35 -31.23 -9.28 12.05
N VAL A 36 -31.53 -8.40 12.99
CA VAL A 36 -30.98 -7.04 13.00
C VAL A 36 -29.47 -7.06 12.99
N THR A 37 -28.86 -8.02 13.68
CA THR A 37 -27.42 -8.22 13.70
C THR A 37 -26.89 -8.62 12.31
N ASP A 38 -27.55 -9.56 11.62
CA ASP A 38 -27.14 -9.97 10.27
C ASP A 38 -27.19 -8.77 9.31
N LEU A 39 -28.25 -7.98 9.39
CA LEU A 39 -28.42 -6.79 8.57
C LEU A 39 -27.34 -5.73 8.86
N ALA A 40 -27.04 -5.48 10.13
CA ALA A 40 -25.99 -4.55 10.54
C ALA A 40 -24.61 -5.00 10.04
N LEU A 41 -24.27 -6.29 10.21
CA LEU A 41 -22.99 -6.85 9.75
C LEU A 41 -22.82 -6.75 8.22
N VAL A 42 -23.88 -7.10 7.48
CA VAL A 42 -23.86 -7.03 6.02
C VAL A 42 -23.75 -5.59 5.55
N THR A 43 -24.59 -4.69 6.08
CA THR A 43 -24.59 -3.28 5.66
C THR A 43 -23.24 -2.61 5.93
N PHE A 44 -22.72 -2.77 7.15
CA PHE A 44 -21.43 -2.17 7.52
C PHE A 44 -20.26 -2.81 6.77
N GLY A 45 -20.25 -4.15 6.66
CA GLY A 45 -19.19 -4.86 5.95
C GLY A 45 -19.14 -4.53 4.47
N VAL A 46 -20.29 -4.52 3.79
CA VAL A 46 -20.37 -4.17 2.36
C VAL A 46 -20.03 -2.72 2.15
N TYR A 47 -20.60 -1.80 2.92
CA TYR A 47 -20.29 -0.37 2.80
C TYR A 47 -18.79 -0.10 2.95
N SER A 48 -18.18 -0.58 4.03
CA SER A 48 -16.75 -0.33 4.28
C SER A 48 -15.85 -0.98 3.24
N GLY A 49 -16.11 -2.24 2.86
CA GLY A 49 -15.29 -2.97 1.89
C GLY A 49 -15.39 -2.44 0.46
N LEU A 50 -16.54 -1.88 0.05
CA LEU A 50 -16.69 -1.25 -1.27
C LEU A 50 -16.14 0.17 -1.30
N THR A 51 -16.24 0.90 -0.20
CA THR A 51 -15.74 2.28 -0.11
C THR A 51 -14.22 2.33 -0.09
N TYR A 52 -13.57 1.41 0.63
CA TYR A 52 -12.11 1.39 0.78
C TYR A 52 -11.53 -0.02 0.65
N VAL A 53 -10.64 -0.20 -0.32
CA VAL A 53 -9.99 -1.51 -0.59
C VAL A 53 -9.35 -2.12 0.66
N ARG A 54 -8.77 -1.32 1.54
CA ARG A 54 -8.14 -1.79 2.79
C ARG A 54 -9.10 -2.51 3.73
N PHE A 55 -10.41 -2.23 3.64
CA PHE A 55 -11.43 -2.89 4.48
C PHE A 55 -12.03 -4.14 3.85
N LEU A 56 -11.50 -4.61 2.72
CA LEU A 56 -11.98 -5.83 2.07
C LEU A 56 -11.84 -7.07 2.98
N CYS A 57 -10.75 -7.17 3.74
CA CYS A 57 -10.57 -8.24 4.73
C CYS A 57 -11.63 -8.14 5.86
N LEU A 58 -11.92 -6.93 6.33
CA LEU A 58 -12.95 -6.70 7.33
C LEU A 58 -14.33 -7.09 6.82
N MET A 59 -14.65 -6.74 5.57
CA MET A 59 -15.90 -7.19 4.91
C MET A 59 -16.01 -8.73 4.93
N GLY A 60 -14.94 -9.45 4.58
CA GLY A 60 -14.92 -10.92 4.62
C GLY A 60 -15.20 -11.48 6.02
N ILE A 61 -14.58 -10.91 7.06
CA ILE A 61 -14.78 -11.32 8.45
C ILE A 61 -16.23 -11.05 8.91
N LEU A 62 -16.79 -9.89 8.59
CA LEU A 62 -18.15 -9.51 9.00
C LEU A 62 -19.23 -10.31 8.27
N LEU A 63 -18.99 -10.65 6.99
CA LEU A 63 -19.92 -11.47 6.20
C LEU A 63 -19.84 -12.97 6.54
N ALA A 64 -18.71 -13.47 7.05
CA ALA A 64 -18.50 -14.88 7.33
C ALA A 64 -19.61 -15.53 8.18
N PRO A 65 -20.04 -14.98 9.35
CA PRO A 65 -21.10 -15.60 10.14
C PRO A 65 -22.45 -15.60 9.43
N VAL A 66 -22.72 -14.59 8.59
CA VAL A 66 -23.96 -14.53 7.81
C VAL A 66 -23.94 -15.57 6.69
N LEU A 67 -22.83 -15.67 5.96
CA LEU A 67 -22.62 -16.67 4.92
C LEU A 67 -22.64 -18.09 5.48
N ALA A 68 -22.03 -18.32 6.65
CA ALA A 68 -22.06 -19.62 7.31
C ALA A 68 -23.49 -20.06 7.65
N LYS A 69 -24.34 -19.17 8.14
CA LYS A 69 -25.77 -19.46 8.34
C LYS A 69 -26.51 -19.78 7.03
N MET A 70 -26.01 -19.30 5.89
CA MET A 70 -26.60 -19.54 4.57
C MET A 70 -26.22 -20.89 3.95
N LEU A 71 -25.19 -21.55 4.47
CA LEU A 71 -24.70 -22.85 4.00
C LEU A 71 -25.47 -24.02 4.65
N ASP A 72 -26.82 -23.98 4.65
CA ASP A 72 -27.66 -25.03 5.21
C ASP A 72 -27.49 -26.40 4.54
N PHE A 73 -26.87 -26.43 3.36
CA PHE A 73 -26.53 -27.66 2.66
C PHE A 73 -25.30 -28.36 3.24
N VAL A 74 -24.52 -27.65 4.06
CA VAL A 74 -23.40 -28.26 4.79
C VAL A 74 -24.01 -28.99 5.99
N PRO A 75 -23.87 -30.31 6.08
CA PRO A 75 -24.43 -31.06 7.20
C PRO A 75 -23.82 -30.58 8.50
N HIS A 76 -24.63 -30.54 9.56
CA HIS A 76 -24.16 -30.19 10.90
C HIS A 76 -23.01 -31.12 11.27
N TYR A 77 -21.96 -30.57 11.90
CA TYR A 77 -20.84 -31.35 12.39
C TYR A 77 -21.31 -32.53 13.25
N ARG A 78 -20.91 -33.72 12.85
CA ARG A 78 -21.20 -34.98 13.56
C ARG A 78 -19.86 -35.59 13.99
N PRO A 79 -19.58 -35.62 15.30
CA PRO A 79 -18.31 -36.17 15.82
C PRO A 79 -18.13 -37.66 15.48
N ASP A 80 -19.24 -38.39 15.32
CA ASP A 80 -19.26 -39.81 14.94
C ASP A 80 -18.83 -40.07 13.49
N LEU A 81 -18.93 -39.08 12.61
CA LEU A 81 -18.49 -39.11 11.23
C LEU A 81 -17.09 -38.51 11.02
N ASP A 82 -16.50 -37.98 12.08
CA ASP A 82 -15.19 -37.33 12.02
C ASP A 82 -14.11 -38.41 11.91
N THR A 83 -13.46 -38.47 10.77
CA THR A 83 -12.40 -39.45 10.51
C THR A 83 -11.05 -38.77 10.68
N PRO A 84 -10.19 -39.25 11.60
CA PRO A 84 -8.85 -38.70 11.80
C PRO A 84 -8.04 -38.61 10.50
N PHE A 85 -8.28 -39.55 9.58
CA PHE A 85 -7.62 -39.57 8.28
C PHE A 85 -7.95 -38.34 7.43
N ILE A 86 -9.21 -37.92 7.33
CA ILE A 86 -9.63 -36.74 6.56
C ILE A 86 -9.02 -35.47 7.18
N ASN A 87 -9.01 -35.38 8.49
CA ASN A 87 -8.40 -34.25 9.20
C ASN A 87 -6.90 -34.16 8.98
N VAL A 88 -6.19 -35.28 9.00
CA VAL A 88 -4.76 -35.34 8.66
C VAL A 88 -4.51 -34.93 7.21
N VAL A 89 -5.30 -35.43 6.26
CA VAL A 89 -5.17 -35.04 4.83
C VAL A 89 -5.43 -33.54 4.67
N ALA A 90 -6.47 -33.00 5.30
CA ALA A 90 -6.77 -31.57 5.25
C ALA A 90 -5.62 -30.73 5.85
N ALA A 91 -5.08 -31.14 6.99
CA ALA A 91 -3.93 -30.49 7.63
C ALA A 91 -2.70 -30.53 6.72
N LEU A 92 -2.41 -31.67 6.10
CA LEU A 92 -1.29 -31.80 5.16
C LEU A 92 -1.46 -30.92 3.91
N LEU A 93 -2.68 -30.81 3.37
CA LEU A 93 -2.97 -29.92 2.24
C LEU A 93 -2.77 -28.44 2.62
N ILE A 94 -3.19 -28.03 3.83
CA ILE A 94 -2.96 -26.67 4.33
C ILE A 94 -1.45 -26.42 4.49
N ILE A 95 -0.73 -27.33 5.14
CA ILE A 95 0.71 -27.22 5.31
C ILE A 95 1.43 -27.15 3.95
N ALA A 96 1.07 -28.02 3.02
CA ALA A 96 1.62 -28.01 1.66
C ALA A 96 1.33 -26.67 0.97
N GLY A 97 0.11 -26.16 1.08
CA GLY A 97 -0.25 -24.84 0.58
C GLY A 97 0.62 -23.73 1.20
N ILE A 98 0.79 -23.71 2.51
CA ILE A 98 1.66 -22.75 3.18
C ILE A 98 3.10 -22.85 2.68
N VAL A 99 3.66 -24.04 2.57
CA VAL A 99 5.05 -24.25 2.11
C VAL A 99 5.23 -23.84 0.65
N LEU A 100 4.28 -24.19 -0.22
CA LEU A 100 4.36 -23.87 -1.65
C LEU A 100 4.21 -22.38 -1.94
N TYR A 101 3.35 -21.69 -1.18
CA TYR A 101 3.07 -20.26 -1.35
C TYR A 101 3.86 -19.38 -0.39
N TRP A 102 4.72 -19.97 0.44
CA TRP A 102 5.58 -19.17 1.33
C TRP A 102 6.49 -18.24 0.52
N PRO A 103 6.46 -16.94 0.77
CA PRO A 103 7.26 -16.00 -0.01
C PRO A 103 8.75 -16.28 0.19
N LYS A 104 9.45 -16.57 -0.92
CA LYS A 104 10.91 -16.77 -0.88
C LYS A 104 11.61 -15.46 -0.54
N GLN A 105 12.67 -15.52 0.27
CA GLN A 105 13.48 -14.36 0.63
C GLN A 105 13.94 -13.56 -0.61
N SER A 106 14.33 -14.26 -1.68
CA SER A 106 14.73 -13.64 -2.95
C SER A 106 13.59 -12.86 -3.62
N SER A 107 12.36 -13.37 -3.57
CA SER A 107 11.20 -12.69 -4.13
C SER A 107 10.91 -11.39 -3.37
N ILE A 108 10.96 -11.44 -2.04
CA ILE A 108 10.78 -10.25 -1.19
C ILE A 108 11.90 -9.24 -1.48
N ALA A 109 13.15 -9.69 -1.53
CA ALA A 109 14.29 -8.82 -1.81
C ALA A 109 14.21 -8.14 -3.18
N ASN A 110 13.76 -8.88 -4.22
CA ASN A 110 13.54 -8.31 -5.55
C ASN A 110 12.42 -7.27 -5.52
N THR A 111 11.27 -7.59 -4.91
CA THR A 111 10.16 -6.63 -4.77
C THR A 111 10.61 -5.36 -4.04
N VAL A 112 11.40 -5.50 -2.97
CA VAL A 112 11.94 -4.33 -2.26
C VAL A 112 12.89 -3.54 -3.16
N ARG A 113 13.75 -4.20 -3.93
CA ARG A 113 14.65 -3.53 -4.86
C ARG A 113 13.91 -2.77 -5.95
N ASP A 114 12.82 -3.34 -6.48
CA ASP A 114 12.05 -2.76 -7.57
C ASP A 114 11.15 -1.60 -7.12
N GLN A 115 10.73 -1.60 -5.86
CA GLN A 115 9.80 -0.60 -5.34
C GLN A 115 10.46 0.51 -4.52
N TYR A 116 11.64 0.28 -3.94
CA TYR A 116 12.30 1.19 -3.02
C TYR A 116 13.71 1.58 -3.52
N PRO A 117 14.21 2.77 -3.16
CA PRO A 117 15.47 3.30 -3.63
C PRO A 117 16.68 2.66 -2.91
N THR A 118 16.80 1.32 -3.00
CA THR A 118 17.83 0.56 -2.28
C THR A 118 19.24 0.92 -2.71
N GLY A 119 19.43 1.20 -4.01
CA GLY A 119 20.72 1.64 -4.56
C GLY A 119 21.09 3.05 -4.09
N ALA A 120 20.14 3.99 -4.17
CA ALA A 120 20.35 5.34 -3.65
C ALA A 120 20.70 5.34 -2.16
N LEU A 121 20.05 4.48 -1.33
CA LEU A 121 20.42 4.33 0.07
C LEU A 121 21.85 3.84 0.27
N SER A 122 22.32 2.91 -0.55
CA SER A 122 23.72 2.45 -0.51
C SER A 122 24.68 3.57 -0.86
N TYR A 123 24.30 4.42 -1.81
CA TYR A 123 25.06 5.63 -2.16
C TYR A 123 25.09 6.64 -0.99
N LEU A 124 23.94 6.92 -0.36
CA LEU A 124 23.84 7.87 0.76
C LEU A 124 24.69 7.49 1.97
N LYS A 125 24.87 6.19 2.23
CA LYS A 125 25.75 5.71 3.32
C LYS A 125 27.22 6.10 3.14
N THR A 126 27.65 6.18 1.89
CA THR A 126 29.04 6.57 1.55
C THR A 126 29.17 8.06 1.23
N HIS A 127 28.06 8.73 0.95
CA HIS A 127 27.99 10.14 0.58
C HIS A 127 26.92 10.84 1.44
N PRO A 128 27.22 11.17 2.69
CA PRO A 128 26.27 11.84 3.57
C PRO A 128 25.79 13.18 3.00
N LEU A 129 24.50 13.45 3.09
CA LEU A 129 23.90 14.68 2.59
C LEU A 129 24.16 15.86 3.52
N ASN A 130 24.58 16.98 2.95
CA ASN A 130 24.79 18.24 3.66
C ASN A 130 23.63 19.21 3.39
N GLY A 131 22.40 18.86 3.77
CA GLY A 131 21.24 19.72 3.60
C GLY A 131 19.92 18.97 3.51
N PRO A 132 18.79 19.71 3.45
CA PRO A 132 17.47 19.14 3.36
C PRO A 132 17.25 18.38 2.05
N MET A 133 16.56 17.24 2.15
CA MET A 133 16.22 16.38 1.02
C MET A 133 14.70 16.28 0.86
N LEU A 134 14.18 16.62 -0.32
CA LEU A 134 12.84 16.27 -0.73
C LEU A 134 12.85 14.82 -1.22
N ASN A 135 12.02 13.97 -0.64
CA ASN A 135 11.90 12.57 -1.01
C ASN A 135 10.52 12.23 -1.57
N TYR A 136 10.46 11.18 -2.37
CA TYR A 136 9.20 10.63 -2.82
C TYR A 136 8.36 10.11 -1.63
N TYR A 137 7.07 10.48 -1.56
CA TYR A 137 6.18 10.19 -0.43
C TYR A 137 6.17 8.72 0.00
N LEU A 138 6.02 7.80 -0.98
CA LEU A 138 5.95 6.37 -0.69
C LEU A 138 7.28 5.79 -0.15
N TRP A 139 8.38 6.49 -0.32
CA TRP A 139 9.69 6.05 0.17
C TRP A 139 10.02 6.57 1.57
N GLY A 140 9.31 7.59 2.04
CA GLY A 140 9.64 8.26 3.31
C GLY A 140 9.72 7.32 4.50
N GLY A 141 8.75 6.41 4.65
CA GLY A 141 8.77 5.41 5.73
C GLY A 141 9.94 4.43 5.61
N TYR A 142 10.26 3.99 4.38
CA TYR A 142 11.39 3.11 4.13
C TYR A 142 12.74 3.80 4.41
N LEU A 143 12.88 5.05 4.01
CA LEU A 143 14.06 5.88 4.28
C LEU A 143 14.25 6.06 5.79
N ASN A 144 13.22 6.45 6.52
CA ASN A 144 13.27 6.58 7.98
C ASN A 144 13.70 5.29 8.69
N TRP A 145 13.25 4.14 8.18
CA TRP A 145 13.61 2.85 8.76
C TRP A 145 15.03 2.42 8.45
N ARG A 146 15.48 2.62 7.21
CA ARG A 146 16.77 2.08 6.72
C ARG A 146 17.94 3.04 6.89
N GLU A 147 17.68 4.34 6.91
CA GLU A 147 18.68 5.40 7.02
C GLU A 147 18.12 6.57 7.86
N PRO A 148 18.02 6.42 9.19
CA PRO A 148 17.47 7.44 10.08
C PRO A 148 18.24 8.77 10.08
N SER A 149 19.49 8.77 9.61
CA SER A 149 20.31 9.98 9.48
C SER A 149 19.87 10.87 8.32
N ALA A 150 19.26 10.29 7.28
CA ALA A 150 18.68 11.02 6.16
C ALA A 150 17.33 11.60 6.58
N LYS A 151 17.32 12.88 6.97
CA LYS A 151 16.07 13.58 7.32
C LYS A 151 15.15 13.63 6.11
N VAL A 152 14.03 12.90 6.19
CA VAL A 152 13.02 12.90 5.14
C VAL A 152 12.15 14.14 5.22
N PHE A 153 11.69 14.65 4.07
CA PHE A 153 10.75 15.76 3.98
C PHE A 153 9.34 15.32 4.35
N ILE A 154 8.93 14.13 3.87
CA ILE A 154 7.59 13.60 4.05
C ILE A 154 7.60 12.07 4.12
N ASP A 155 6.65 11.50 4.86
CA ASP A 155 6.42 10.06 4.96
C ASP A 155 4.92 9.73 4.99
N GLY A 156 4.57 8.45 5.21
CA GLY A 156 3.19 7.96 5.20
C GLY A 156 2.23 8.54 6.26
N ARG A 157 2.68 9.46 7.11
CA ARG A 157 1.86 10.14 8.14
C ARG A 157 1.20 11.40 7.58
N ALA A 158 0.41 11.24 6.50
CA ALA A 158 -0.21 12.35 5.78
C ALA A 158 -0.93 13.35 6.69
N ASP A 159 -1.66 12.84 7.69
CA ASP A 159 -2.47 13.67 8.60
C ASP A 159 -1.63 14.73 9.34
N ILE A 160 -0.41 14.38 9.77
CA ILE A 160 0.50 15.31 10.46
C ILE A 160 1.01 16.37 9.48
N PHE A 161 1.36 15.97 8.28
CA PHE A 161 1.89 16.88 7.26
C PHE A 161 0.81 17.75 6.63
N ASP A 162 -0.44 17.29 6.56
CA ASP A 162 -1.58 18.08 6.07
C ASP A 162 -1.91 19.22 7.04
N TYR A 163 -1.96 18.93 8.35
CA TYR A 163 -2.17 19.95 9.37
C TYR A 163 -1.15 21.10 9.34
N SER A 164 0.12 20.78 9.04
CA SER A 164 1.20 21.77 8.92
C SER A 164 1.27 22.48 7.57
N GLY A 165 0.46 22.06 6.58
CA GLY A 165 0.49 22.56 5.21
C GLY A 165 1.62 21.98 4.35
N VAL A 166 2.52 21.19 4.93
CA VAL A 166 3.66 20.57 4.22
C VAL A 166 3.18 19.59 3.14
N PHE A 167 2.10 18.85 3.41
CA PHE A 167 1.54 17.91 2.44
C PHE A 167 1.01 18.63 1.20
N ARG A 168 0.36 19.78 1.36
CA ARG A 168 -0.10 20.61 0.24
C ARG A 168 1.07 21.13 -0.59
N ASP A 169 2.08 21.68 0.06
CA ASP A 169 3.29 22.13 -0.62
C ASP A 169 3.97 20.97 -1.39
N TYR A 170 4.00 19.77 -0.80
CA TYR A 170 4.49 18.57 -1.48
C TYR A 170 3.69 18.25 -2.74
N LEU A 171 2.35 18.28 -2.67
CA LEU A 171 1.47 18.05 -3.83
C LEU A 171 1.68 19.09 -4.92
N ASP A 172 1.87 20.35 -4.55
CA ASP A 172 2.17 21.43 -5.50
C ASP A 172 3.51 21.19 -6.24
N VAL A 173 4.54 20.70 -5.52
CA VAL A 173 5.83 20.37 -6.14
C VAL A 173 5.71 19.21 -7.13
N ILE A 174 5.08 18.10 -6.72
CA ILE A 174 4.96 16.93 -7.62
C ILE A 174 4.01 17.18 -8.80
N GLY A 175 3.01 18.05 -8.60
CA GLY A 175 2.11 18.53 -9.65
C GLY A 175 2.73 19.61 -10.56
N ILE A 176 4.01 19.97 -10.33
CA ILE A 176 4.72 21.03 -11.06
C ILE A 176 4.03 22.40 -10.93
N HIS A 177 3.32 22.61 -9.82
CA HIS A 177 2.76 23.91 -9.45
C HIS A 177 3.78 24.65 -8.56
N ARG A 178 4.47 25.63 -9.09
CA ARG A 178 5.48 26.46 -8.39
C ARG A 178 6.58 25.64 -7.69
N PRO A 179 7.22 24.64 -8.36
CA PRO A 179 8.20 23.80 -7.70
C PRO A 179 9.39 24.60 -7.17
N ASP A 180 9.91 25.57 -7.93
CA ASP A 180 11.09 26.35 -7.53
C ASP A 180 10.84 27.18 -6.26
N GLU A 181 9.67 27.82 -6.12
CA GLU A 181 9.31 28.59 -4.93
C GLU A 181 9.28 27.71 -3.68
N ILE A 182 8.72 26.48 -3.80
CA ILE A 182 8.59 25.59 -2.66
C ILE A 182 9.92 24.95 -2.31
N LEU A 183 10.69 24.53 -3.31
CA LEU A 183 12.06 24.03 -3.09
C LEU A 183 12.95 25.07 -2.43
N GLU A 184 12.77 26.36 -2.74
CA GLU A 184 13.45 27.48 -2.08
C GLU A 184 12.94 27.71 -0.66
N LYS A 185 11.62 27.75 -0.46
CA LYS A 185 10.98 27.90 0.85
C LYS A 185 11.56 26.95 1.90
N TYR A 186 11.75 25.69 1.51
CA TYR A 186 12.29 24.67 2.39
C TYR A 186 13.80 24.48 2.27
N LYS A 187 14.47 25.33 1.50
CA LYS A 187 15.93 25.27 1.25
C LYS A 187 16.38 23.88 0.80
N ILE A 188 15.56 23.23 -0.04
CA ILE A 188 15.83 21.87 -0.53
C ILE A 188 17.12 21.90 -1.36
N ARG A 189 18.04 21.05 -0.94
CA ARG A 189 19.33 20.87 -1.61
C ARG A 189 19.39 19.57 -2.42
N TYR A 190 18.65 18.56 -1.98
CA TYR A 190 18.62 17.25 -2.62
C TYR A 190 17.20 16.83 -2.94
N VAL A 191 16.99 16.12 -4.06
CA VAL A 191 15.70 15.55 -4.45
C VAL A 191 15.91 14.09 -4.83
N LEU A 192 15.25 13.18 -4.10
CA LEU A 192 15.30 11.73 -4.33
C LEU A 192 13.94 11.22 -4.78
N PHE A 193 13.82 10.89 -6.06
CA PHE A 193 12.57 10.53 -6.72
C PHE A 193 12.72 9.35 -7.69
N PRO A 194 11.61 8.68 -8.08
CA PRO A 194 11.60 7.75 -9.20
C PRO A 194 11.85 8.50 -10.53
N HIS A 195 12.47 7.80 -11.50
CA HIS A 195 12.72 8.39 -12.82
C HIS A 195 11.47 8.81 -13.58
N ASN A 196 10.38 8.05 -13.43
CA ASN A 196 9.13 8.24 -14.17
C ASN A 196 8.21 9.33 -13.58
N GLU A 197 8.64 10.04 -12.55
CA GLU A 197 7.88 11.14 -11.98
C GLU A 197 8.10 12.45 -12.76
N PRO A 198 7.06 13.28 -12.97
CA PRO A 198 7.16 14.54 -13.67
C PRO A 198 8.25 15.46 -13.12
N LEU A 199 8.42 15.51 -11.80
CA LEU A 199 9.44 16.31 -11.15
C LEU A 199 10.86 15.90 -11.59
N SER A 200 11.14 14.60 -11.68
CA SER A 200 12.43 14.09 -12.13
C SER A 200 12.75 14.55 -13.55
N TYR A 201 11.77 14.46 -14.44
CA TYR A 201 11.90 14.92 -15.82
C TYR A 201 12.20 16.42 -15.94
N VAL A 202 11.58 17.25 -15.09
CA VAL A 202 11.82 18.69 -15.05
C VAL A 202 13.24 19.00 -14.51
N LEU A 203 13.64 18.35 -13.41
CA LEU A 203 14.94 18.59 -12.79
C LEU A 203 16.11 18.13 -13.65
N GLU A 204 15.99 17.04 -14.39
CA GLU A 204 17.01 16.59 -15.35
C GLU A 204 17.35 17.63 -16.43
N ARG A 205 16.38 18.50 -16.76
CA ARG A 205 16.52 19.54 -17.80
C ARG A 205 16.80 20.93 -17.23
N ASN A 206 16.79 21.04 -15.92
CA ASN A 206 17.02 22.30 -15.24
C ASN A 206 18.51 22.46 -14.90
N ALA A 207 19.19 23.47 -15.48
CA ALA A 207 20.60 23.75 -15.22
C ALA A 207 20.94 24.05 -13.74
N GLY A 208 19.94 24.38 -12.93
CA GLY A 208 20.08 24.57 -11.48
C GLY A 208 20.21 23.27 -10.68
N TRP A 209 20.11 22.10 -11.33
CA TRP A 209 20.19 20.80 -10.69
C TRP A 209 21.15 19.87 -11.43
N ARG A 210 21.85 19.02 -10.70
CA ARG A 210 22.72 17.98 -11.27
C ARG A 210 22.34 16.62 -10.72
N THR A 211 22.35 15.60 -11.55
CA THR A 211 22.19 14.21 -11.10
C THR A 211 23.49 13.75 -10.44
N VAL A 212 23.41 13.35 -9.18
CA VAL A 212 24.56 12.81 -8.42
C VAL A 212 24.52 11.30 -8.24
N TYR A 213 23.32 10.71 -8.38
CA TYR A 213 23.12 9.26 -8.41
C TYR A 213 21.92 8.92 -9.29
N SER A 214 22.02 7.80 -10.00
CA SER A 214 20.93 7.27 -10.82
C SER A 214 21.05 5.76 -10.96
N ASP A 215 19.95 5.04 -10.78
CA ASP A 215 19.81 3.60 -11.06
C ASP A 215 18.48 3.33 -11.80
N GLY A 216 18.11 2.06 -11.99
CA GLY A 216 16.88 1.69 -12.70
C GLY A 216 15.58 2.10 -12.01
N ASN A 217 15.60 2.46 -10.73
CA ASN A 217 14.42 2.79 -9.93
C ASN A 217 14.40 4.25 -9.45
N SER A 218 15.57 4.82 -9.14
CA SER A 218 15.67 6.10 -8.45
C SER A 218 16.73 7.02 -9.03
N VAL A 219 16.50 8.31 -8.91
CA VAL A 219 17.43 9.37 -9.25
C VAL A 219 17.56 10.32 -8.06
N LEU A 220 18.81 10.72 -7.75
CA LEU A 220 19.13 11.72 -6.74
C LEU A 220 19.71 12.95 -7.44
N PHE A 221 19.05 14.06 -7.27
CA PHE A 221 19.50 15.36 -7.73
C PHE A 221 20.12 16.15 -6.59
N GLU A 222 21.12 16.96 -6.91
CA GLU A 222 21.68 17.98 -6.05
C GLU A 222 21.56 19.35 -6.71
N ARG A 223 21.23 20.39 -5.95
CA ARG A 223 21.16 21.76 -6.45
C ARG A 223 22.56 22.25 -6.85
N ALA A 224 22.72 22.69 -8.09
CA ALA A 224 23.95 23.26 -8.58
C ALA A 224 24.17 24.67 -7.96
N GLY A 225 25.35 24.92 -7.41
CA GLY A 225 25.71 26.26 -6.88
C GLY A 225 25.47 26.47 -5.38
N GLY A 226 25.28 25.39 -4.60
CA GLY A 226 25.12 25.50 -3.16
C GLY A 226 26.41 25.65 -2.37
N GLU A 227 27.13 26.73 -2.50
CA GLU A 227 27.90 27.26 -1.36
C GLU A 227 26.89 27.86 -0.38
N VAL A 228 26.72 27.21 0.77
CA VAL A 228 25.98 27.77 1.88
C VAL A 228 26.74 29.02 2.33
N ALA A 229 26.17 30.20 2.10
CA ALA A 229 26.59 31.38 2.85
C ALA A 229 26.60 31.03 4.35
N LYS A 230 27.77 31.13 4.94
CA LYS A 230 28.00 30.95 6.38
C LYS A 230 27.16 31.92 7.21
#